data_4267301e168261e11c896c0eb1c12c8f
#
_entry.id   4267301e168261e11c896c0eb1c12c8f
#
_cell.length_a   1.000
_cell.length_b   1.000
_cell.length_c   1.000
_cell.angle_alpha   90.00
_cell.angle_beta   90.00
_cell.angle_gamma   90.00
#
_symmetry.space_group_name_H-M   'P 1'
#
loop_
_entity.id
_entity.type
_entity.pdbx_description
1 polymer ?
#
loop_
_entity_poly.entity_id
_entity_poly.type
_entity_poly.pdbx_seq_one_letter_code
_entity_poly.pdbx_strand_id
1 'polypeptide(L)'
;MKFGKRGNGEGQFNAPWGIAIDRVRGYIYVVDSANFRVQKFDVSGEFIMSWGRFGNGDGQFYFPRGIAVDQADGTVYVVDMGNHRVQKFDTSTNVLPQLLTKWGGSSEAGHASSPLAQEAGQLRSPWGIAVDGQGDVYVTDTGNHRVEKFDREGNFIAQWGGFGGGDGQFNFPYGIVVDSRGSVFAVDSGNTRVQQFMPADEGSERLQEEADAAAELGQVDKTTRV
;
A
#
# COMPACT_ATOMS: atom_id res chain seq x y z
N MET A 1 3.85 10.24 25.72
CA MET A 1 5.14 9.55 25.61
C MET A 1 5.92 10.13 24.42
N LYS A 2 7.25 10.20 24.50
CA LYS A 2 8.12 10.67 23.42
C LYS A 2 9.36 9.77 23.40
N PHE A 3 9.71 9.23 22.24
CA PHE A 3 10.92 8.41 22.07
C PHE A 3 11.65 8.78 20.78
N GLY A 4 12.92 8.42 20.70
CA GLY A 4 13.77 8.73 19.57
C GLY A 4 14.49 10.09 19.67
N LYS A 5 15.59 10.19 18.97
CA LYS A 5 16.40 11.39 18.74
C LYS A 5 17.12 11.28 17.40
N ARG A 6 17.70 12.37 16.92
CA ARG A 6 18.48 12.36 15.67
C ARG A 6 19.74 11.49 15.83
N GLY A 7 20.01 10.65 14.84
CA GLY A 7 21.22 9.83 14.76
C GLY A 7 21.03 8.56 13.93
N ASN A 8 21.98 7.63 14.05
CA ASN A 8 22.03 6.35 13.34
C ASN A 8 22.12 5.12 14.28
N GLY A 9 22.20 5.31 15.60
CA GLY A 9 22.16 4.23 16.58
C GLY A 9 20.75 3.64 16.74
N GLU A 10 20.62 2.65 17.63
CA GLU A 10 19.36 2.05 18.04
C GLU A 10 18.44 3.09 18.68
N GLY A 11 17.17 3.12 18.28
CA GLY A 11 16.20 4.12 18.73
C GLY A 11 16.49 5.55 18.28
N GLN A 12 17.48 5.77 17.40
CA GLN A 12 17.75 7.07 16.78
C GLN A 12 17.30 7.08 15.34
N PHE A 13 16.93 8.26 14.81
CA PHE A 13 16.35 8.39 13.47
C PHE A 13 17.06 9.45 12.63
N ASN A 14 17.05 9.23 11.32
CA ASN A 14 17.43 10.23 10.33
C ASN A 14 16.35 10.31 9.24
N ALA A 15 15.62 11.42 9.19
CA ALA A 15 14.46 11.60 8.33
C ALA A 15 13.48 10.41 8.38
N PRO A 16 12.88 10.08 9.56
CA PRO A 16 11.85 9.04 9.62
C PRO A 16 10.62 9.47 8.82
N TRP A 17 9.98 8.52 8.13
CA TRP A 17 8.81 8.78 7.29
C TRP A 17 7.57 7.97 7.69
N GLY A 18 7.54 6.70 7.34
CA GLY A 18 6.40 5.83 7.60
C GLY A 18 6.40 5.30 9.03
N ILE A 19 5.21 5.15 9.59
CA ILE A 19 4.99 4.50 10.88
C ILE A 19 3.78 3.59 10.78
N ALA A 20 3.86 2.39 11.35
CA ALA A 20 2.76 1.45 11.45
C ALA A 20 2.71 0.80 12.83
N ILE A 21 1.51 0.40 13.25
CA ILE A 21 1.27 -0.22 14.55
C ILE A 21 0.64 -1.60 14.33
N ASP A 22 1.29 -2.62 14.84
CA ASP A 22 0.67 -3.93 15.07
C ASP A 22 -0.12 -3.85 16.39
N ARG A 23 -1.43 -3.66 16.26
CA ARG A 23 -2.31 -3.50 17.43
C ARG A 23 -2.55 -4.83 18.17
N VAL A 24 -2.41 -5.94 17.45
CA VAL A 24 -2.64 -7.28 17.99
C VAL A 24 -1.44 -7.74 18.84
N ARG A 25 -0.22 -7.46 18.34
CA ARG A 25 1.02 -7.92 18.99
C ARG A 25 1.71 -6.84 19.80
N GLY A 26 1.23 -5.59 19.72
CA GLY A 26 1.77 -4.48 20.50
C GLY A 26 3.13 -3.99 20.01
N TYR A 27 3.32 -3.86 18.70
CA TYR A 27 4.56 -3.36 18.13
C TYR A 27 4.37 -2.08 17.31
N ILE A 28 5.39 -1.25 17.29
CA ILE A 28 5.48 -0.05 16.45
C ILE A 28 6.65 -0.24 15.49
N TYR A 29 6.41 0.02 14.21
CA TYR A 29 7.42 -0.02 13.17
C TYR A 29 7.63 1.37 12.59
N VAL A 30 8.87 1.82 12.47
CA VAL A 30 9.22 3.13 11.94
C VAL A 30 10.23 2.99 10.81
N VAL A 31 9.92 3.55 9.66
CA VAL A 31 10.85 3.67 8.54
C VAL A 31 11.82 4.80 8.82
N ASP A 32 13.08 4.46 9.02
CA ASP A 32 14.21 5.37 9.23
C ASP A 32 14.92 5.60 7.89
N SER A 33 14.29 6.43 7.05
CA SER A 33 14.50 6.51 5.61
C SER A 33 15.95 6.84 5.22
N ALA A 34 16.54 7.86 5.83
CA ALA A 34 17.91 8.25 5.50
C ALA A 34 18.99 7.35 6.15
N ASN A 35 18.59 6.45 7.04
CA ASN A 35 19.44 5.35 7.54
C ASN A 35 19.15 4.03 6.79
N PHE A 36 18.25 4.04 5.80
CA PHE A 36 17.92 2.89 4.93
C PHE A 36 17.49 1.63 5.69
N ARG A 37 16.71 1.83 6.77
CA ARG A 37 16.28 0.74 7.65
C ARG A 37 14.85 0.92 8.16
N VAL A 38 14.33 -0.14 8.75
CA VAL A 38 13.13 -0.10 9.59
C VAL A 38 13.56 -0.42 11.03
N GLN A 39 12.94 0.22 11.99
CA GLN A 39 13.12 -0.07 13.42
C GLN A 39 11.80 -0.53 14.02
N LYS A 40 11.84 -1.60 14.84
CA LYS A 40 10.73 -2.16 15.61
C LYS A 40 10.87 -1.78 17.08
N PHE A 41 9.77 -1.35 17.67
CA PHE A 41 9.65 -0.95 19.08
C PHE A 41 8.45 -1.67 19.70
N ASP A 42 8.44 -1.79 21.00
CA ASP A 42 7.22 -2.09 21.73
C ASP A 42 6.33 -0.85 21.88
N VAL A 43 5.13 -1.03 22.45
CA VAL A 43 4.18 0.08 22.65
C VAL A 43 4.65 1.12 23.68
N SER A 44 5.67 0.83 24.50
CA SER A 44 6.30 1.78 25.41
C SER A 44 7.37 2.64 24.72
N GLY A 45 7.72 2.31 23.47
CA GLY A 45 8.75 2.97 22.68
C GLY A 45 10.15 2.44 22.94
N GLU A 46 10.29 1.29 23.60
CA GLU A 46 11.57 0.62 23.79
C GLU A 46 11.98 -0.11 22.49
N PHE A 47 13.23 0.10 22.11
CA PHE A 47 13.81 -0.50 20.90
C PHE A 47 13.89 -2.03 21.04
N ILE A 48 13.44 -2.74 20.00
CA ILE A 48 13.52 -4.21 19.95
C ILE A 48 14.58 -4.63 18.94
N MET A 49 14.46 -4.16 17.69
CA MET A 49 15.37 -4.54 16.61
C MET A 49 15.27 -3.59 15.42
N SER A 50 16.24 -3.70 14.51
CA SER A 50 16.18 -3.02 13.22
C SER A 50 16.70 -3.92 12.10
N TRP A 51 16.23 -3.65 10.88
CA TRP A 51 16.72 -4.34 9.69
C TRP A 51 16.79 -3.39 8.50
N GLY A 52 17.57 -3.76 7.52
CA GLY A 52 17.81 -2.99 6.33
C GLY A 52 19.16 -2.30 6.33
N ARG A 53 19.58 -1.94 5.14
CA ARG A 53 20.76 -1.15 4.83
C ARG A 53 20.61 -0.59 3.42
N PHE A 54 21.44 0.36 3.05
CA PHE A 54 21.51 0.88 1.68
C PHE A 54 21.76 -0.23 0.66
N GLY A 55 20.98 -0.26 -0.42
CA GLY A 55 21.14 -1.14 -1.56
C GLY A 55 19.83 -1.53 -2.26
N ASN A 56 19.94 -2.46 -3.21
CA ASN A 56 18.83 -2.97 -4.01
C ASN A 56 18.57 -4.49 -3.87
N GLY A 57 19.41 -5.18 -3.10
CA GLY A 57 19.24 -6.60 -2.80
C GLY A 57 18.07 -6.87 -1.87
N ASP A 58 17.86 -8.12 -1.52
CA ASP A 58 16.82 -8.57 -0.60
C ASP A 58 17.07 -8.03 0.80
N GLY A 59 16.02 -7.43 1.41
CA GLY A 59 16.11 -6.78 2.71
C GLY A 59 16.97 -5.50 2.73
N GLN A 60 17.45 -5.04 1.57
CA GLN A 60 18.12 -3.73 1.43
C GLN A 60 17.10 -2.70 0.93
N PHE A 61 17.35 -1.43 1.23
CA PHE A 61 16.44 -0.33 0.89
C PHE A 61 17.18 0.84 0.24
N TYR A 62 16.43 1.55 -0.61
CA TYR A 62 16.85 2.84 -1.13
C TYR A 62 15.71 3.86 -0.96
N PHE A 63 15.86 4.78 -0.01
CA PHE A 63 14.83 5.73 0.41
C PHE A 63 13.47 5.06 0.70
N PRO A 64 13.38 4.12 1.65
CA PRO A 64 12.10 3.53 2.04
C PRO A 64 11.16 4.60 2.58
N ARG A 65 9.83 4.45 2.32
CA ARG A 65 8.81 5.46 2.64
C ARG A 65 7.67 4.90 3.48
N GLY A 66 6.66 4.36 2.84
CA GLY A 66 5.48 3.81 3.48
C GLY A 66 5.77 2.47 4.17
N ILE A 67 4.98 2.19 5.20
CA ILE A 67 5.00 0.92 5.91
C ILE A 67 3.58 0.58 6.36
N ALA A 68 3.19 -0.67 6.26
CA ALA A 68 1.92 -1.18 6.75
C ALA A 68 2.10 -2.54 7.41
N VAL A 69 1.17 -2.91 8.29
CA VAL A 69 1.14 -4.20 8.99
C VAL A 69 -0.19 -4.87 8.70
N ASP A 70 -0.14 -6.12 8.25
CA ASP A 70 -1.31 -6.99 8.24
C ASP A 70 -1.63 -7.40 9.68
N GLN A 71 -2.79 -6.96 10.17
CA GLN A 71 -3.18 -7.21 11.57
C GLN A 71 -3.53 -8.69 11.82
N ALA A 72 -3.82 -9.47 10.77
CA ALA A 72 -4.16 -10.88 10.90
C ALA A 72 -2.94 -11.74 11.24
N ASP A 73 -1.85 -11.57 10.52
CA ASP A 73 -0.64 -12.40 10.68
C ASP A 73 0.60 -11.66 11.23
N GLY A 74 0.58 -10.30 11.22
CA GLY A 74 1.68 -9.45 11.68
C GLY A 74 2.79 -9.26 10.66
N THR A 75 2.58 -9.66 9.42
CA THR A 75 3.53 -9.37 8.35
C THR A 75 3.63 -7.87 8.08
N VAL A 76 4.83 -7.42 7.73
CA VAL A 76 5.16 -6.01 7.53
C VAL A 76 5.50 -5.77 6.08
N TYR A 77 4.83 -4.80 5.47
CA TYR A 77 5.07 -4.35 4.11
C TYR A 77 5.79 -3.01 4.10
N VAL A 78 6.88 -2.91 3.36
CA VAL A 78 7.71 -1.70 3.28
C VAL A 78 7.81 -1.24 1.83
N VAL A 79 7.43 0.00 1.58
CA VAL A 79 7.65 0.66 0.29
C VAL A 79 9.12 1.06 0.19
N ASP A 80 9.82 0.46 -0.73
CA ASP A 80 11.22 0.72 -1.08
C ASP A 80 11.26 1.63 -2.32
N MET A 81 11.00 2.92 -2.09
CA MET A 81 10.67 3.91 -3.13
C MET A 81 11.76 4.04 -4.19
N GLY A 82 13.02 4.14 -3.77
CA GLY A 82 14.15 4.30 -4.68
C GLY A 82 14.48 3.05 -5.49
N ASN A 83 13.97 1.88 -5.06
CA ASN A 83 14.06 0.62 -5.79
C ASN A 83 12.74 0.25 -6.49
N HIS A 84 11.75 1.15 -6.48
CA HIS A 84 10.47 1.01 -7.19
C HIS A 84 9.68 -0.26 -6.83
N ARG A 85 9.72 -0.70 -5.57
CA ARG A 85 9.13 -1.98 -5.13
C ARG A 85 8.50 -1.90 -3.75
N VAL A 86 7.75 -2.95 -3.42
CA VAL A 86 7.34 -3.30 -2.06
C VAL A 86 8.11 -4.55 -1.62
N GLN A 87 8.50 -4.61 -0.36
CA GLN A 87 9.05 -5.81 0.27
C GLN A 87 8.19 -6.21 1.47
N LYS A 88 7.82 -7.50 1.57
CA LYS A 88 7.03 -8.10 2.65
C LYS A 88 7.92 -8.93 3.57
N PHE A 89 7.79 -8.74 4.88
CA PHE A 89 8.62 -9.40 5.88
C PHE A 89 7.78 -10.11 6.94
N ASP A 90 8.22 -11.31 7.35
CA ASP A 90 7.85 -11.90 8.62
C ASP A 90 8.73 -11.31 9.72
N THR A 91 8.10 -10.72 10.72
CA THR A 91 8.76 -10.12 11.89
C THR A 91 8.36 -10.81 13.19
N SER A 92 7.83 -12.01 13.12
CA SER A 92 7.35 -12.80 14.27
C SER A 92 8.46 -13.12 15.28
N THR A 93 9.69 -13.24 14.79
CA THR A 93 10.89 -13.37 15.64
C THR A 93 11.51 -12.01 15.92
N ASN A 94 12.16 -11.86 17.08
CA ASN A 94 12.88 -10.62 17.46
C ASN A 94 14.39 -10.70 17.11
N VAL A 95 14.75 -11.51 16.09
CA VAL A 95 16.16 -11.65 15.67
C VAL A 95 16.39 -10.91 14.37
N LEU A 96 16.02 -11.49 13.25
CA LEU A 96 16.14 -10.88 11.92
C LEU A 96 14.87 -11.20 11.12
N PRO A 97 14.18 -10.21 10.58
CA PRO A 97 13.01 -10.45 9.76
C PRO A 97 13.35 -11.27 8.52
N GLN A 98 12.47 -12.20 8.19
CA GLN A 98 12.56 -12.97 6.97
C GLN A 98 11.83 -12.24 5.85
N LEU A 99 12.52 -11.99 4.73
CA LEU A 99 11.83 -11.54 3.51
C LEU A 99 10.96 -12.69 2.98
N LEU A 100 9.66 -12.44 2.85
CA LEU A 100 8.70 -13.41 2.33
C LEU A 100 8.53 -13.26 0.83
N THR A 101 8.33 -12.03 0.35
CA THR A 101 8.17 -11.72 -1.07
C THR A 101 8.48 -10.25 -1.35
N LYS A 102 8.61 -9.93 -2.62
CA LYS A 102 8.77 -8.56 -3.14
C LYS A 102 8.15 -8.46 -4.52
N TRP A 103 7.60 -7.27 -4.86
CA TRP A 103 7.00 -7.02 -6.18
C TRP A 103 7.12 -5.55 -6.59
N GLY A 104 6.79 -5.24 -7.83
CA GLY A 104 6.70 -3.88 -8.37
C GLY A 104 7.96 -3.39 -9.07
N GLY A 105 9.13 -3.92 -8.77
CA GLY A 105 10.39 -3.51 -9.41
C GLY A 105 10.47 -3.95 -10.87
N SER A 106 11.00 -3.09 -11.76
CA SER A 106 11.41 -3.55 -13.08
C SER A 106 12.58 -4.54 -12.94
N SER A 107 12.63 -5.54 -13.80
CA SER A 107 13.69 -6.57 -13.82
C SER A 107 15.10 -6.01 -14.07
N GLU A 108 15.20 -4.75 -14.45
CA GLU A 108 16.48 -4.05 -14.65
C GLU A 108 16.78 -3.12 -13.48
N ALA A 109 17.57 -3.63 -12.54
CA ALA A 109 18.09 -2.86 -11.42
C ALA A 109 18.87 -1.64 -11.91
N GLY A 110 18.42 -0.45 -11.55
CA GLY A 110 19.22 0.76 -11.63
C GLY A 110 18.77 1.89 -12.55
N HIS A 111 17.63 1.82 -13.22
CA HIS A 111 17.18 2.91 -14.09
C HIS A 111 15.82 3.47 -13.64
N ALA A 112 15.87 4.60 -12.93
CA ALA A 112 14.71 5.41 -12.49
C ALA A 112 13.88 6.01 -13.64
N SER A 113 14.12 5.63 -14.88
CA SER A 113 13.52 6.25 -16.07
C SER A 113 13.05 5.27 -17.14
N SER A 114 12.76 4.01 -16.78
CA SER A 114 12.17 3.13 -17.78
C SER A 114 10.77 3.64 -18.17
N PRO A 115 10.52 3.94 -19.45
CA PRO A 115 9.19 4.25 -19.94
C PRO A 115 8.19 3.09 -19.75
N LEU A 116 8.71 1.91 -19.39
CA LEU A 116 7.97 0.66 -19.29
C LEU A 116 7.29 0.42 -17.93
N ALA A 117 7.49 1.28 -16.94
CA ALA A 117 6.83 1.16 -15.63
C ALA A 117 5.34 1.55 -15.65
N GLN A 118 4.65 1.40 -16.78
CA GLN A 118 3.21 1.64 -16.91
C GLN A 118 2.39 0.35 -16.95
N GLU A 119 3.04 -0.80 -17.00
CA GLU A 119 2.34 -2.08 -16.94
C GLU A 119 1.72 -2.31 -15.56
N ALA A 120 0.63 -3.04 -15.53
CA ALA A 120 -0.06 -3.43 -14.31
C ALA A 120 0.90 -4.22 -13.39
N GLY A 121 0.94 -3.86 -12.11
CA GLY A 121 1.83 -4.46 -11.13
C GLY A 121 3.27 -3.92 -11.13
N GLN A 122 3.61 -3.01 -12.04
CA GLN A 122 4.91 -2.32 -12.03
C GLN A 122 4.79 -0.96 -11.35
N LEU A 123 5.63 -0.72 -10.36
CA LEU A 123 5.61 0.49 -9.55
C LEU A 123 6.69 1.49 -10.02
N ARG A 124 6.37 2.78 -9.93
CA ARG A 124 7.31 3.87 -10.17
C ARG A 124 7.30 4.84 -9.00
N SER A 125 8.42 4.92 -8.27
CA SER A 125 8.55 5.77 -7.08
C SER A 125 7.33 5.67 -6.15
N PRO A 126 6.90 4.44 -5.74
CA PRO A 126 5.77 4.26 -4.86
C PRO A 126 6.02 4.95 -3.53
N TRP A 127 4.95 5.42 -2.85
CA TRP A 127 5.14 6.17 -1.61
C TRP A 127 4.35 5.62 -0.42
N GLY A 128 3.03 5.63 -0.50
CA GLY A 128 2.15 5.16 0.56
C GLY A 128 1.74 3.72 0.37
N ILE A 129 1.37 3.06 1.47
CA ILE A 129 0.89 1.69 1.48
C ILE A 129 -0.13 1.52 2.60
N ALA A 130 -1.19 0.76 2.35
CA ALA A 130 -2.18 0.34 3.33
C ALA A 130 -2.56 -1.12 3.09
N VAL A 131 -3.03 -1.79 4.14
CA VAL A 131 -3.52 -3.19 4.10
C VAL A 131 -4.91 -3.21 4.70
N ASP A 132 -5.87 -3.84 4.01
CA ASP A 132 -7.23 -4.01 4.51
C ASP A 132 -7.40 -5.26 5.38
N GLY A 133 -8.64 -5.47 5.85
CA GLY A 133 -8.97 -6.61 6.72
C GLY A 133 -8.92 -7.98 6.03
N GLN A 134 -8.90 -8.03 4.69
CA GLN A 134 -8.74 -9.24 3.88
C GLN A 134 -7.26 -9.55 3.60
N GLY A 135 -6.37 -8.58 3.86
CA GLY A 135 -4.95 -8.66 3.58
C GLY A 135 -4.57 -8.12 2.21
N ASP A 136 -5.51 -7.49 1.50
CA ASP A 136 -5.21 -6.82 0.24
C ASP A 136 -4.40 -5.55 0.48
N VAL A 137 -3.41 -5.31 -0.38
CA VAL A 137 -2.40 -4.27 -0.25
C VAL A 137 -2.63 -3.18 -1.28
N TYR A 138 -2.78 -1.95 -0.81
CA TYR A 138 -2.98 -0.77 -1.63
C TYR A 138 -1.74 0.10 -1.63
N VAL A 139 -1.23 0.46 -2.80
CA VAL A 139 0.01 1.21 -2.97
C VAL A 139 -0.25 2.46 -3.82
N THR A 140 0.17 3.63 -3.34
CA THR A 140 0.24 4.80 -4.21
C THR A 140 1.47 4.68 -5.11
N ASP A 141 1.22 4.43 -6.38
CA ASP A 141 2.22 4.41 -7.44
C ASP A 141 2.43 5.83 -7.96
N THR A 142 3.11 6.62 -7.13
CA THR A 142 3.20 8.08 -7.21
C THR A 142 3.74 8.57 -8.54
N GLY A 143 4.79 7.93 -9.05
CA GLY A 143 5.41 8.30 -10.31
C GLY A 143 4.57 7.97 -11.54
N ASN A 144 3.54 7.12 -11.41
CA ASN A 144 2.56 6.79 -12.44
C ASN A 144 1.20 7.43 -12.17
N HIS A 145 1.07 8.25 -11.13
CA HIS A 145 -0.16 9.00 -10.80
C HIS A 145 -1.38 8.09 -10.62
N ARG A 146 -1.22 6.94 -9.97
CA ARG A 146 -2.28 5.94 -9.78
C ARG A 146 -2.19 5.26 -8.42
N VAL A 147 -3.21 4.49 -8.09
CA VAL A 147 -3.21 3.51 -7.00
C VAL A 147 -3.22 2.12 -7.61
N GLU A 148 -2.46 1.21 -7.05
CA GLU A 148 -2.51 -0.21 -7.38
C GLU A 148 -2.90 -1.05 -6.17
N LYS A 149 -3.71 -2.08 -6.42
CA LYS A 149 -4.15 -3.08 -5.45
C LYS A 149 -3.53 -4.42 -5.78
N PHE A 150 -3.00 -5.07 -4.75
CA PHE A 150 -2.39 -6.39 -4.81
C PHE A 150 -3.03 -7.31 -3.78
N ASP A 151 -2.95 -8.62 -4.00
CA ASP A 151 -3.26 -9.56 -2.94
C ASP A 151 -2.13 -9.63 -1.90
N ARG A 152 -2.33 -10.42 -0.88
CA ARG A 152 -1.38 -10.66 0.22
C ARG A 152 -0.03 -11.20 -0.26
N GLU A 153 0.00 -11.93 -1.37
CA GLU A 153 1.19 -12.52 -1.99
C GLU A 153 1.93 -11.57 -2.92
N GLY A 154 1.31 -10.40 -3.24
CA GLY A 154 1.86 -9.38 -4.12
C GLY A 154 1.46 -9.56 -5.59
N ASN A 155 0.45 -10.41 -5.89
CA ASN A 155 -0.12 -10.49 -7.21
C ASN A 155 -1.02 -9.30 -7.47
N PHE A 156 -0.93 -8.74 -8.67
CA PHE A 156 -1.75 -7.60 -9.08
C PHE A 156 -3.22 -7.97 -9.17
N ILE A 157 -4.09 -7.14 -8.58
CA ILE A 157 -5.54 -7.28 -8.63
C ILE A 157 -6.15 -6.20 -9.51
N ALA A 158 -5.87 -4.93 -9.21
CA ALA A 158 -6.50 -3.79 -9.87
C ALA A 158 -5.65 -2.53 -9.79
N GLN A 159 -5.95 -1.58 -10.66
CA GLN A 159 -5.40 -0.23 -10.59
C GLN A 159 -6.45 0.79 -10.99
N TRP A 160 -6.33 1.99 -10.46
CA TRP A 160 -7.14 3.14 -10.88
C TRP A 160 -6.35 4.44 -10.76
N GLY A 161 -6.79 5.43 -11.50
CA GLY A 161 -6.12 6.72 -11.56
C GLY A 161 -5.50 6.99 -12.92
N GLY A 162 -4.61 7.94 -12.94
CA GLY A 162 -3.89 8.48 -14.09
C GLY A 162 -3.63 9.96 -13.85
N PHE A 163 -2.67 10.54 -14.58
CA PHE A 163 -2.33 11.96 -14.43
C PHE A 163 -3.51 12.87 -14.80
N GLY A 164 -3.86 13.78 -13.90
CA GLY A 164 -4.88 14.80 -14.15
C GLY A 164 -5.45 15.41 -12.87
N GLY A 165 -6.43 16.31 -13.04
CA GLY A 165 -7.14 17.04 -11.97
C GLY A 165 -8.61 16.65 -11.82
N GLY A 166 -9.17 15.81 -12.70
CA GLY A 166 -10.55 15.34 -12.64
C GLY A 166 -10.78 14.30 -11.55
N ASP A 167 -12.04 13.92 -11.32
CA ASP A 167 -12.40 12.86 -10.37
C ASP A 167 -11.78 11.54 -10.81
N GLY A 168 -11.19 10.82 -9.86
CA GLY A 168 -10.47 9.58 -10.10
C GLY A 168 -9.09 9.76 -10.74
N GLN A 169 -8.68 10.97 -11.14
CA GLN A 169 -7.34 11.28 -11.61
C GLN A 169 -6.46 11.79 -10.46
N PHE A 170 -5.15 11.60 -10.56
CA PHE A 170 -4.19 12.01 -9.53
C PHE A 170 -3.06 12.87 -10.11
N ASN A 171 -2.50 13.68 -9.21
CA ASN A 171 -1.24 14.36 -9.44
C ASN A 171 -0.32 14.11 -8.23
N PHE A 172 0.62 13.19 -8.36
CA PHE A 172 1.51 12.72 -7.29
C PHE A 172 0.75 12.31 -6.02
N PRO A 173 -0.01 11.19 -6.02
CA PRO A 173 -0.63 10.67 -4.80
C PRO A 173 0.45 10.18 -3.82
N TYR A 174 0.34 10.54 -2.52
CA TYR A 174 1.31 10.14 -1.50
C TYR A 174 0.72 9.23 -0.44
N GLY A 175 -0.05 9.79 0.49
CA GLY A 175 -0.64 9.03 1.59
C GLY A 175 -1.83 8.20 1.14
N ILE A 176 -2.01 7.03 1.73
CA ILE A 176 -3.15 6.16 1.49
C ILE A 176 -3.54 5.46 2.79
N VAL A 177 -4.83 5.32 3.03
CA VAL A 177 -5.37 4.52 4.11
C VAL A 177 -6.61 3.77 3.62
N VAL A 178 -6.93 2.66 4.27
CA VAL A 178 -8.16 1.91 4.03
C VAL A 178 -8.92 1.78 5.35
N ASP A 179 -10.24 1.99 5.32
CA ASP A 179 -11.10 1.83 6.48
C ASP A 179 -11.58 0.38 6.65
N SER A 180 -12.29 0.10 7.74
CA SER A 180 -12.80 -1.25 8.04
C SER A 180 -13.92 -1.72 7.08
N ARG A 181 -14.43 -0.84 6.21
CA ARG A 181 -15.42 -1.14 5.18
C ARG A 181 -14.81 -1.30 3.80
N GLY A 182 -13.48 -1.21 3.70
CA GLY A 182 -12.75 -1.31 2.45
C GLY A 182 -12.71 0.00 1.64
N SER A 183 -13.21 1.13 2.18
CA SER A 183 -13.08 2.42 1.50
C SER A 183 -11.63 2.88 1.53
N VAL A 184 -11.09 3.24 0.39
CA VAL A 184 -9.72 3.71 0.20
C VAL A 184 -9.70 5.24 0.14
N PHE A 185 -8.86 5.86 0.95
CA PHE A 185 -8.63 7.31 0.92
C PHE A 185 -7.20 7.58 0.48
N ALA A 186 -7.03 8.33 -0.60
CA ALA A 186 -5.73 8.68 -1.16
C ALA A 186 -5.52 10.19 -1.13
N VAL A 187 -4.35 10.62 -0.64
CA VAL A 187 -3.94 12.03 -0.64
C VAL A 187 -3.39 12.38 -2.02
N ASP A 188 -4.14 13.15 -2.78
CA ASP A 188 -3.80 13.64 -4.12
C ASP A 188 -3.05 14.98 -3.99
N SER A 189 -1.76 14.88 -3.65
CA SER A 189 -0.97 16.01 -3.15
C SER A 189 -0.80 17.14 -4.16
N GLY A 190 -0.57 16.80 -5.43
CA GLY A 190 -0.40 17.82 -6.47
C GLY A 190 -1.71 18.54 -6.84
N ASN A 191 -2.86 17.97 -6.48
CA ASN A 191 -4.18 18.57 -6.66
C ASN A 191 -4.75 19.12 -5.34
N THR A 192 -4.01 19.06 -4.22
CA THR A 192 -4.38 19.59 -2.90
C THR A 192 -5.72 19.08 -2.39
N ARG A 193 -6.01 17.79 -2.58
CA ARG A 193 -7.27 17.13 -2.17
C ARG A 193 -7.03 15.73 -1.63
N VAL A 194 -8.07 15.17 -0.99
CA VAL A 194 -8.17 13.73 -0.67
C VAL A 194 -9.30 13.15 -1.50
N GLN A 195 -9.09 12.00 -2.10
CA GLN A 195 -10.12 11.27 -2.83
C GLN A 195 -10.48 10.00 -2.09
N GLN A 196 -11.78 9.69 -2.02
CA GLN A 196 -12.32 8.47 -1.48
C GLN A 196 -12.81 7.57 -2.62
N PHE A 197 -12.46 6.30 -2.54
CA PHE A 197 -12.93 5.24 -3.43
C PHE A 197 -13.63 4.19 -2.60
N MET A 198 -14.87 3.91 -2.91
CA MET A 198 -15.65 2.88 -2.25
C MET A 198 -15.46 1.55 -2.95
N PRO A 199 -15.44 0.41 -2.22
CA PRO A 199 -15.50 -0.89 -2.86
C PRO A 199 -16.79 -0.96 -3.70
N ALA A 200 -16.75 -1.63 -4.84
CA ALA A 200 -17.95 -1.95 -5.59
C ALA A 200 -18.88 -2.73 -4.66
N ASP A 201 -20.08 -2.20 -4.43
CA ASP A 201 -21.04 -2.79 -3.51
C ASP A 201 -21.61 -4.04 -4.21
N GLU A 202 -21.23 -5.24 -3.78
CA GLU A 202 -21.81 -6.50 -4.29
C GLU A 202 -23.34 -6.52 -4.16
N GLY A 203 -23.89 -5.69 -3.24
CA GLY A 203 -25.32 -5.47 -3.08
C GLY A 203 -25.93 -4.61 -4.20
N SER A 204 -25.21 -3.63 -4.75
CA SER A 204 -25.74 -2.76 -5.81
C SER A 204 -25.78 -3.47 -7.17
N GLU A 205 -24.81 -4.33 -7.47
CA GLU A 205 -24.82 -5.17 -8.67
C GLU A 205 -25.98 -6.19 -8.61
N ARG A 206 -26.18 -6.84 -7.47
CA ARG A 206 -27.30 -7.76 -7.25
C ARG A 206 -28.67 -7.08 -7.36
N LEU A 207 -28.83 -5.90 -6.81
CA LEU A 207 -30.07 -5.12 -6.91
C LEU A 207 -30.30 -4.64 -8.35
N GLN A 208 -29.24 -4.32 -9.09
CA GLN A 208 -29.34 -3.95 -10.49
C GLN A 208 -29.68 -5.16 -11.37
N GLU A 209 -29.03 -6.32 -11.15
CA GLU A 209 -29.38 -7.57 -11.84
C GLU A 209 -30.83 -8.02 -11.54
N GLU A 210 -31.28 -7.92 -10.27
CA GLU A 210 -32.66 -8.22 -9.88
C GLU A 210 -33.65 -7.22 -10.50
N ALA A 211 -33.31 -5.94 -10.60
CA ALA A 211 -34.13 -4.92 -11.24
C ALA A 211 -34.20 -5.14 -12.77
N ASP A 212 -33.09 -5.48 -13.41
CA ASP A 212 -33.04 -5.76 -14.85
C ASP A 212 -33.80 -7.05 -15.18
N ALA A 213 -33.64 -8.11 -14.36
CA ALA A 213 -34.42 -9.35 -14.51
C ALA A 213 -35.93 -9.14 -14.31
N ALA A 214 -36.32 -8.29 -13.34
CA ALA A 214 -37.74 -7.94 -13.12
C ALA A 214 -38.30 -7.11 -14.29
N ALA A 215 -37.48 -6.24 -14.91
CA ALA A 215 -37.87 -5.46 -16.09
C ALA A 215 -38.04 -6.35 -17.34
N GLU A 216 -37.22 -7.37 -17.52
CA GLU A 216 -37.37 -8.36 -18.60
C GLU A 216 -38.62 -9.21 -18.42
N LEU A 217 -38.94 -9.68 -17.21
CA LEU A 217 -40.15 -10.43 -16.91
C LEU A 217 -41.41 -9.60 -17.07
N GLY A 218 -41.36 -8.30 -16.81
CA GLY A 218 -42.48 -7.37 -17.05
C GLY A 218 -42.78 -7.05 -18.53
N GLN A 219 -41.88 -7.34 -19.45
CA GLN A 219 -42.07 -7.15 -20.88
C GLN A 219 -42.75 -8.35 -21.57
N VAL A 220 -42.81 -9.52 -20.96
CA VAL A 220 -43.36 -10.75 -21.56
C VAL A 220 -44.87 -10.82 -21.51
N ASP A 221 -45.57 -10.00 -20.69
CA ASP A 221 -47.03 -10.09 -20.49
C ASP A 221 -47.88 -9.09 -21.34
N LYS A 222 -47.36 -8.47 -22.38
CA LYS A 222 -48.12 -7.56 -23.23
C LYS A 222 -48.47 -8.08 -24.64
N THR A 223 -48.18 -9.34 -24.96
CA THR A 223 -48.43 -9.89 -26.30
C THR A 223 -49.41 -11.06 -26.37
N THR A 224 -50.27 -11.28 -25.36
CA THR A 224 -51.29 -12.31 -25.47
C THR A 224 -52.66 -11.71 -25.05
N ARG A 225 -53.26 -10.91 -25.96
CA ARG A 225 -54.72 -10.71 -26.07
C ARG A 225 -55.06 -10.54 -27.54
N VAL A 226 -55.52 -11.60 -28.13
CA VAL A 226 -56.47 -11.60 -29.25
C VAL A 226 -57.73 -12.27 -28.74
#